data_3990caa4f03edb5b7c4acf6f46e043d6
#
_entry.id   3990caa4f03edb5b7c4acf6f46e043d6
#
_cell.length_a   1.000
_cell.length_b   1.000
_cell.length_c   1.000
_cell.angle_alpha   90.00
_cell.angle_beta   90.00
_cell.angle_gamma   90.00
#
_symmetry.space_group_name_H-M   'P 1'
#
loop_
_entity.id
_entity.type
_entity.pdbx_description
1 polymer ?
#
loop_
_entity_poly.entity_id
_entity_poly.type
_entity_poly.pdbx_seq_one_letter_code
_entity_poly.pdbx_strand_id
1 'polypeptide(L)'
;MSAPLIKQFGTVPIHTHILKSVLEDYKAPMARIARLQKKGQLLNLRRDLYICLPEEGSPSRELIANHLLHPSYVSYETVLSAKGVIPERVHTTKSACMKRNKVFENATGRYEYLHVSDAYFPIGLIKQTTNEGYCYTSASTEKALCDLIISFPNLRIQSVKAMRFYLENYLKTDWNIISNMDTSITVSYTHL
;
A
#
# COMPACT_ATOMS: atom_id res chain seq x y z
N MET A 1 -25.76 -21.28 -3.92
CA MET A 1 -26.36 -19.99 -3.52
C MET A 1 -25.51 -19.09 -2.61
N SER A 2 -24.29 -19.42 -2.23
CA SER A 2 -23.43 -18.63 -1.32
C SER A 2 -22.46 -17.64 -2.00
N ALA A 3 -22.29 -17.70 -3.31
CA ALA A 3 -21.48 -16.72 -4.03
C ALA A 3 -22.04 -15.27 -3.91
N PRO A 4 -23.38 -15.04 -3.89
CA PRO A 4 -23.90 -13.69 -3.72
C PRO A 4 -23.60 -13.06 -2.37
N LEU A 5 -23.57 -13.85 -1.28
CA LEU A 5 -23.30 -13.35 0.09
C LEU A 5 -21.88 -12.81 0.28
N ILE A 6 -20.89 -13.41 -0.40
CA ILE A 6 -19.50 -12.98 -0.31
C ILE A 6 -19.22 -11.81 -1.24
N LYS A 7 -19.91 -11.73 -2.38
CA LYS A 7 -19.79 -10.61 -3.33
C LYS A 7 -20.13 -9.24 -2.73
N GLN A 8 -20.94 -9.19 -1.67
CA GLN A 8 -21.28 -7.94 -0.95
C GLN A 8 -20.05 -7.22 -0.37
N PHE A 9 -18.95 -7.93 -0.15
CA PHE A 9 -17.72 -7.33 0.35
C PHE A 9 -16.86 -6.68 -0.74
N GLY A 10 -17.24 -6.85 -2.01
CA GLY A 10 -16.46 -6.35 -3.14
C GLY A 10 -15.01 -6.83 -3.07
N THR A 11 -14.06 -5.93 -3.34
CA THR A 11 -12.62 -6.21 -3.30
C THR A 11 -11.95 -5.78 -1.99
N VAL A 12 -12.70 -5.61 -0.90
CA VAL A 12 -12.15 -5.32 0.42
C VAL A 12 -11.63 -6.62 1.04
N PRO A 13 -10.37 -6.65 1.55
CA PRO A 13 -9.86 -7.81 2.26
C PRO A 13 -10.65 -8.15 3.53
N ILE A 14 -10.95 -9.43 3.72
CA ILE A 14 -11.87 -9.94 4.74
C ILE A 14 -11.15 -10.93 5.65
N HIS A 15 -11.30 -10.76 6.95
CA HIS A 15 -10.78 -11.72 7.93
C HIS A 15 -11.63 -13.02 8.00
N THR A 16 -10.97 -14.14 8.30
CA THR A 16 -11.60 -15.47 8.42
C THR A 16 -12.81 -15.47 9.34
N HIS A 17 -12.77 -14.74 10.46
CA HIS A 17 -13.88 -14.72 11.42
C HIS A 17 -15.13 -14.08 10.81
N ILE A 18 -14.98 -13.03 10.00
CA ILE A 18 -16.11 -12.40 9.26
C ILE A 18 -16.66 -13.36 8.21
N LEU A 19 -15.78 -14.05 7.46
CA LEU A 19 -16.23 -15.06 6.50
C LEU A 19 -16.98 -16.20 7.16
N LYS A 20 -16.55 -16.64 8.34
CA LYS A 20 -17.25 -17.67 9.12
C LYS A 20 -18.62 -17.20 9.59
N SER A 21 -18.74 -15.96 10.08
CA SER A 21 -20.03 -15.39 10.49
C SER A 21 -21.01 -15.32 9.32
N VAL A 22 -20.56 -14.87 8.15
CA VAL A 22 -21.41 -14.82 6.94
C VAL A 22 -21.83 -16.21 6.43
N LEU A 23 -21.06 -17.24 6.79
CA LEU A 23 -21.27 -18.63 6.37
C LEU A 23 -21.77 -19.50 7.55
N GLU A 24 -22.31 -18.92 8.61
CA GLU A 24 -22.76 -19.66 9.82
C GLU A 24 -23.87 -20.68 9.54
N ASP A 25 -24.74 -20.43 8.57
CA ASP A 25 -25.79 -21.36 8.14
C ASP A 25 -25.23 -22.68 7.54
N TYR A 26 -23.93 -22.71 7.22
CA TYR A 26 -23.31 -23.90 6.65
C TYR A 26 -22.71 -24.78 7.76
N LYS A 27 -23.00 -26.08 7.75
CA LYS A 27 -22.45 -27.08 8.71
C LYS A 27 -20.92 -27.06 8.79
N ALA A 28 -20.22 -26.63 7.73
CA ALA A 28 -18.75 -26.60 7.66
C ALA A 28 -18.25 -25.33 6.92
N PRO A 29 -18.23 -24.15 7.57
CA PRO A 29 -17.82 -22.89 6.96
C PRO A 29 -16.41 -22.94 6.33
N MET A 30 -15.44 -23.59 7.00
CA MET A 30 -14.07 -23.70 6.47
C MET A 30 -13.99 -24.53 5.18
N ALA A 31 -14.74 -25.63 5.08
CA ALA A 31 -14.82 -26.41 3.85
C ALA A 31 -15.44 -25.58 2.71
N ARG A 32 -16.37 -24.69 3.05
CA ARG A 32 -16.97 -23.77 2.08
C ARG A 32 -15.96 -22.74 1.58
N ILE A 33 -15.20 -22.13 2.47
CA ILE A 33 -14.10 -21.20 2.13
C ILE A 33 -13.11 -21.90 1.17
N ALA A 34 -12.68 -23.12 1.51
CA ALA A 34 -11.78 -23.89 0.65
C ALA A 34 -12.34 -24.18 -0.76
N ARG A 35 -13.65 -24.42 -0.87
CA ARG A 35 -14.32 -24.60 -2.17
C ARG A 35 -14.34 -23.29 -2.99
N LEU A 36 -14.55 -22.14 -2.34
CA LEU A 36 -14.54 -20.83 -2.99
C LEU A 36 -13.13 -20.48 -3.50
N GLN A 37 -12.10 -20.83 -2.73
CA GLN A 37 -10.72 -20.69 -3.18
C GLN A 37 -10.43 -21.58 -4.42
N LYS A 38 -10.82 -22.85 -4.39
CA LYS A 38 -10.66 -23.76 -5.54
C LYS A 38 -11.38 -23.27 -6.80
N LYS A 39 -12.48 -22.54 -6.63
CA LYS A 39 -13.24 -21.93 -7.74
C LYS A 39 -12.68 -20.57 -8.20
N GLY A 40 -11.58 -20.10 -7.61
CA GLY A 40 -11.02 -18.78 -7.92
C GLY A 40 -11.89 -17.60 -7.52
N GLN A 41 -12.92 -17.80 -6.69
CA GLN A 41 -13.82 -16.73 -6.23
C GLN A 41 -13.28 -16.02 -4.98
N LEU A 42 -12.41 -16.67 -4.24
CA LEU A 42 -11.77 -16.18 -3.02
C LEU A 42 -10.27 -16.46 -3.09
N LEU A 43 -9.46 -15.45 -2.85
CA LEU A 43 -8.01 -15.57 -2.80
C LEU A 43 -7.52 -15.37 -1.37
N ASN A 44 -6.57 -16.21 -0.94
CA ASN A 44 -5.88 -16.02 0.32
C ASN A 44 -4.73 -15.02 0.14
N LEU A 45 -4.74 -13.93 0.91
CA LEU A 45 -3.69 -12.90 0.90
C LEU A 45 -2.56 -13.20 1.89
N ARG A 46 -2.94 -13.68 3.07
CA ARG A 46 -2.09 -14.21 4.14
C ARG A 46 -2.94 -15.04 5.10
N ARG A 47 -2.31 -15.65 6.10
CA ARG A 47 -3.05 -16.35 7.17
C ARG A 47 -4.17 -15.45 7.70
N ASP A 48 -5.39 -16.00 7.72
CA ASP A 48 -6.61 -15.36 8.22
C ASP A 48 -7.09 -14.11 7.45
N LEU A 49 -6.59 -13.85 6.24
CA LEU A 49 -7.03 -12.74 5.41
C LEU A 49 -7.28 -13.19 3.97
N TYR A 50 -8.46 -12.90 3.47
CA TYR A 50 -8.93 -13.28 2.13
C TYR A 50 -9.45 -12.06 1.37
N ILE A 51 -9.57 -12.18 0.05
CA ILE A 51 -10.20 -11.20 -0.82
C ILE A 51 -11.07 -11.90 -1.85
N CYS A 52 -12.23 -11.33 -2.15
CA CYS A 52 -13.02 -11.74 -3.30
C CYS A 52 -12.38 -11.17 -4.57
N LEU A 53 -12.23 -12.00 -5.59
CA LEU A 53 -11.74 -11.52 -6.87
C LEU A 53 -12.91 -10.88 -7.64
N PRO A 54 -12.70 -9.71 -8.27
CA PRO A 54 -13.69 -9.11 -9.14
C PRO A 54 -13.90 -9.97 -10.38
N GLU A 55 -15.04 -9.83 -11.02
CA GLU A 55 -15.32 -10.53 -12.29
C GLU A 55 -14.47 -9.97 -13.43
N GLU A 56 -14.20 -8.66 -13.38
CA GLU A 56 -13.34 -7.94 -14.32
C GLU A 56 -12.32 -7.10 -13.59
N GLY A 57 -11.14 -6.95 -14.18
CA GLY A 57 -10.04 -6.15 -13.62
C GLY A 57 -9.24 -6.86 -12.53
N SER A 58 -8.56 -6.06 -11.72
CA SER A 58 -7.72 -6.53 -10.62
C SER A 58 -8.04 -5.73 -9.36
N PRO A 59 -7.99 -6.35 -8.17
CA PRO A 59 -8.21 -5.62 -6.93
C PRO A 59 -7.08 -4.62 -6.69
N SER A 60 -7.41 -3.50 -6.02
CA SER A 60 -6.40 -2.48 -5.67
C SER A 60 -5.32 -3.07 -4.78
N ARG A 61 -4.07 -2.97 -5.23
CA ARG A 61 -2.90 -3.41 -4.47
C ARG A 61 -2.65 -2.51 -3.26
N GLU A 62 -2.97 -1.23 -3.37
CA GLU A 62 -2.83 -0.24 -2.31
C GLU A 62 -3.80 -0.52 -1.16
N LEU A 63 -5.05 -0.85 -1.48
CA LEU A 63 -6.05 -1.26 -0.50
C LEU A 63 -5.62 -2.57 0.19
N ILE A 64 -5.15 -3.55 -0.57
CA ILE A 64 -4.63 -4.82 -0.03
C ILE A 64 -3.45 -4.55 0.90
N ALA A 65 -2.51 -3.65 0.52
CA ALA A 65 -1.37 -3.30 1.35
C ALA A 65 -1.78 -2.78 2.72
N ASN A 66 -2.77 -1.88 2.79
CA ASN A 66 -3.25 -1.37 4.07
C ASN A 66 -3.87 -2.46 4.97
N HIS A 67 -4.46 -3.50 4.39
CA HIS A 67 -5.07 -4.61 5.14
C HIS A 67 -4.07 -5.73 5.50
N LEU A 68 -3.02 -5.93 4.72
CA LEU A 68 -1.99 -6.93 5.01
C LEU A 68 -1.21 -6.61 6.28
N LEU A 69 -0.92 -5.35 6.55
CA LEU A 69 -0.27 -4.90 7.77
C LEU A 69 -0.88 -3.56 8.22
N HIS A 70 -1.38 -3.51 9.43
CA HIS A 70 -1.98 -2.30 10.02
C HIS A 70 -1.32 -1.97 11.38
N PRO A 71 -1.06 -0.69 11.70
CA PRO A 71 -1.20 0.48 10.84
C PRO A 71 -0.08 0.58 9.79
N SER A 72 -0.43 0.99 8.59
CA SER A 72 0.51 1.27 7.50
C SER A 72 -0.10 2.25 6.50
N TYR A 73 0.73 2.87 5.68
CA TYR A 73 0.32 3.69 4.56
C TYR A 73 1.19 3.40 3.33
N VAL A 74 0.60 3.48 2.15
CA VAL A 74 1.32 3.29 0.88
C VAL A 74 2.23 4.49 0.63
N SER A 75 3.49 4.26 0.22
CA SER A 75 4.49 5.31 0.06
C SER A 75 5.60 4.94 -0.93
N TYR A 76 6.73 5.65 -0.83
CA TYR A 76 7.95 5.39 -1.58
C TYR A 76 7.72 5.45 -3.09
N GLU A 77 8.44 4.63 -3.84
CA GLU A 77 8.34 4.56 -5.31
C GLU A 77 6.93 4.21 -5.79
N THR A 78 6.12 3.52 -4.96
CA THR A 78 4.72 3.19 -5.32
C THR A 78 3.91 4.46 -5.55
N VAL A 79 4.00 5.42 -4.66
CA VAL A 79 3.30 6.71 -4.79
C VAL A 79 3.96 7.59 -5.85
N LEU A 80 5.30 7.67 -5.84
CA LEU A 80 6.05 8.53 -6.76
C LEU A 80 5.83 8.13 -8.22
N SER A 81 5.83 6.83 -8.52
CA SER A 81 5.54 6.32 -9.86
C SER A 81 4.07 6.56 -10.26
N ALA A 82 3.13 6.30 -9.36
CA ALA A 82 1.71 6.55 -9.62
C ALA A 82 1.38 8.04 -9.87
N LYS A 83 2.19 8.95 -9.31
CA LYS A 83 2.08 10.41 -9.51
C LYS A 83 2.96 10.94 -10.64
N GLY A 84 3.68 10.07 -11.36
CA GLY A 84 4.56 10.46 -12.46
C GLY A 84 5.81 11.22 -12.03
N VAL A 85 6.16 11.22 -10.73
CA VAL A 85 7.38 11.89 -10.22
C VAL A 85 8.62 11.17 -10.69
N ILE A 86 8.57 9.83 -10.74
CA ILE A 86 9.63 8.98 -11.26
C ILE A 86 9.13 8.16 -12.45
N PRO A 87 9.97 7.93 -13.47
CA PRO A 87 9.57 7.20 -14.68
C PRO A 87 9.52 5.68 -14.49
N GLU A 88 10.12 5.14 -13.43
CA GLU A 88 10.21 3.71 -13.18
C GLU A 88 8.84 3.08 -12.92
N ARG A 89 8.59 1.95 -13.58
CA ARG A 89 7.41 1.13 -13.30
C ARG A 89 7.65 0.26 -12.07
N VAL A 90 6.84 0.44 -11.04
CA VAL A 90 7.00 -0.24 -9.76
C VAL A 90 6.16 -1.52 -9.71
N HIS A 91 6.82 -2.66 -9.48
CA HIS A 91 6.17 -3.97 -9.36
C HIS A 91 5.86 -4.37 -7.92
N THR A 92 6.60 -3.85 -6.96
CA THR A 92 6.40 -4.09 -5.52
C THR A 92 5.61 -2.94 -4.91
N THR A 93 4.53 -3.23 -4.21
CA THR A 93 3.82 -2.20 -3.45
C THR A 93 4.56 -1.94 -2.15
N LYS A 94 5.17 -0.76 -2.03
CA LYS A 94 5.90 -0.34 -0.82
C LYS A 94 5.02 0.51 0.08
N SER A 95 5.13 0.25 1.38
CA SER A 95 4.37 0.92 2.43
C SER A 95 5.28 1.20 3.63
N ALA A 96 4.98 2.26 4.37
CA ALA A 96 5.58 2.51 5.67
C ALA A 96 4.70 1.97 6.80
N CYS A 97 5.31 1.53 7.88
CA CYS A 97 4.60 1.00 9.05
C CYS A 97 5.34 1.32 10.35
N MET A 98 4.61 1.32 11.48
CA MET A 98 5.18 1.48 12.83
C MET A 98 5.79 0.17 13.36
N LYS A 99 5.59 -0.95 12.67
CA LYS A 99 6.12 -2.27 13.04
C LYS A 99 7.45 -2.53 12.34
N ARG A 100 8.12 -3.62 12.71
CA ARG A 100 9.35 -4.06 12.03
C ARG A 100 9.11 -4.28 10.53
N ASN A 101 10.17 -4.10 9.75
CA ASN A 101 10.17 -4.38 8.32
C ASN A 101 9.57 -5.76 8.03
N LYS A 102 8.73 -5.83 7.02
CA LYS A 102 8.06 -7.06 6.64
C LYS A 102 7.81 -7.14 5.14
N VAL A 103 7.83 -8.34 4.61
CA VAL A 103 7.49 -8.63 3.22
C VAL A 103 6.38 -9.67 3.20
N PHE A 104 5.39 -9.43 2.35
CA PHE A 104 4.39 -10.43 1.97
C PHE A 104 4.45 -10.65 0.46
N GLU A 105 4.27 -11.88 0.07
CA GLU A 105 4.17 -12.27 -1.33
C GLU A 105 2.99 -13.21 -1.51
N ASN A 106 2.13 -12.90 -2.44
CA ASN A 106 0.95 -13.69 -2.75
C ASN A 106 0.56 -13.53 -4.23
N ALA A 107 -0.53 -14.13 -4.65
CA ALA A 107 -0.96 -14.11 -6.05
C ALA A 107 -1.33 -12.71 -6.58
N THR A 108 -1.54 -11.69 -5.71
CA THR A 108 -1.79 -10.31 -6.14
C THR A 108 -0.51 -9.49 -6.30
N GLY A 109 0.62 -9.99 -5.79
CA GLY A 109 1.94 -9.38 -5.94
C GLY A 109 2.78 -9.39 -4.66
N ARG A 110 3.84 -8.59 -4.69
CA ARG A 110 4.79 -8.39 -3.59
C ARG A 110 4.49 -7.10 -2.87
N TYR A 111 4.50 -7.15 -1.55
CA TYR A 111 4.22 -6.04 -0.62
C TYR A 111 5.36 -5.92 0.37
N GLU A 112 5.97 -4.76 0.43
CA GLU A 112 7.11 -4.48 1.30
C GLU A 112 6.76 -3.35 2.27
N TYR A 113 7.07 -3.56 3.56
CA TYR A 113 6.81 -2.61 4.64
C TYR A 113 8.11 -2.22 5.30
N LEU A 114 8.39 -0.93 5.31
CA LEU A 114 9.55 -0.35 5.97
C LEU A 114 9.12 0.35 7.25
N HIS A 115 9.91 0.16 8.29
CA HIS A 115 9.66 0.78 9.59
C HIS A 115 9.91 2.29 9.55
N VAL A 116 9.01 3.04 10.17
CA VAL A 116 9.17 4.47 10.47
C VAL A 116 8.82 4.73 11.93
N SER A 117 9.40 5.76 12.54
CA SER A 117 9.12 6.10 13.94
C SER A 117 7.67 6.58 14.13
N ASP A 118 7.15 6.38 15.34
CA ASP A 118 5.78 6.75 15.69
C ASP A 118 5.51 8.25 15.52
N ALA A 119 6.49 9.09 15.85
CA ALA A 119 6.39 10.55 15.69
C ALA A 119 6.33 10.97 14.21
N TYR A 120 7.05 10.26 13.34
CA TYR A 120 7.11 10.54 11.90
C TYR A 120 5.89 9.98 11.14
N PHE A 121 5.29 8.90 11.63
CA PHE A 121 4.22 8.17 10.95
C PHE A 121 3.03 9.04 10.50
N PRO A 122 2.43 9.90 11.37
CA PRO A 122 1.18 10.60 11.04
C PRO A 122 1.34 11.79 10.08
N ILE A 123 2.58 12.26 9.85
CA ILE A 123 2.82 13.48 9.08
C ILE A 123 2.61 13.21 7.58
N GLY A 124 1.89 14.09 6.88
CA GLY A 124 1.70 14.03 5.43
C GLY A 124 0.89 12.83 4.91
N LEU A 125 0.06 12.22 5.75
CA LEU A 125 -0.87 11.18 5.35
C LEU A 125 -2.09 11.76 4.63
N ILE A 126 -2.50 11.10 3.56
CA ILE A 126 -3.71 11.43 2.81
C ILE A 126 -4.60 10.19 2.66
N LYS A 127 -5.89 10.44 2.53
CA LYS A 127 -6.87 9.41 2.19
C LYS A 127 -7.04 9.37 0.68
N GLN A 128 -6.84 8.22 0.09
CA GLN A 128 -7.06 7.94 -1.32
C GLN A 128 -8.25 7.00 -1.49
N THR A 129 -8.85 7.02 -2.67
CA THR A 129 -10.02 6.19 -2.98
C THR A 129 -9.71 5.34 -4.21
N THR A 130 -10.06 4.06 -4.17
CA THR A 130 -9.98 3.17 -5.33
C THR A 130 -11.09 3.49 -6.34
N ASN A 131 -10.97 2.97 -7.55
CA ASN A 131 -12.02 3.12 -8.58
C ASN A 131 -13.38 2.56 -8.14
N GLU A 132 -13.37 1.61 -7.19
CA GLU A 132 -14.59 1.01 -6.62
C GLU A 132 -15.13 1.79 -5.41
N GLY A 133 -14.53 2.92 -5.04
CA GLY A 133 -14.97 3.77 -3.93
C GLY A 133 -14.42 3.39 -2.55
N TYR A 134 -13.53 2.38 -2.44
CA TYR A 134 -12.92 2.02 -1.15
C TYR A 134 -11.74 2.92 -0.82
N CYS A 135 -11.60 3.24 0.48
CA CYS A 135 -10.58 4.15 0.94
C CYS A 135 -9.35 3.41 1.45
N TYR A 136 -8.17 3.97 1.18
CA TYR A 136 -6.91 3.52 1.75
C TYR A 136 -6.04 4.72 2.16
N THR A 137 -5.11 4.49 3.07
CA THR A 137 -4.16 5.51 3.55
C THR A 137 -2.90 5.49 2.69
N SER A 138 -2.50 6.65 2.22
CA SER A 138 -1.30 6.85 1.41
C SER A 138 -0.51 8.04 1.94
N ALA A 139 0.77 8.09 1.61
CA ALA A 139 1.57 9.31 1.73
C ALA A 139 1.13 10.35 0.70
N SER A 140 1.30 11.65 1.02
CA SER A 140 1.34 12.69 0.00
C SER A 140 2.58 12.49 -0.90
N THR A 141 2.66 13.17 -2.01
CA THR A 141 3.81 13.05 -2.93
C THR A 141 5.11 13.48 -2.25
N GLU A 142 5.05 14.57 -1.48
CA GLU A 142 6.17 15.12 -0.70
C GLU A 142 6.63 14.14 0.37
N LYS A 143 5.67 13.58 1.12
CA LYS A 143 5.99 12.57 2.12
C LYS A 143 6.59 11.32 1.50
N ALA A 144 6.07 10.84 0.38
CA ALA A 144 6.61 9.66 -0.28
C ALA A 144 8.05 9.88 -0.76
N LEU A 145 8.39 11.10 -1.20
CA LEU A 145 9.76 11.47 -1.55
C LEU A 145 10.66 11.51 -0.32
N CYS A 146 10.21 12.09 0.80
CA CYS A 146 10.94 12.08 2.06
C CYS A 146 11.16 10.65 2.58
N ASP A 147 10.11 9.82 2.58
CA ASP A 147 10.18 8.41 2.98
C ASP A 147 11.25 7.67 2.16
N LEU A 148 11.27 7.90 0.83
CA LEU A 148 12.25 7.28 -0.05
C LEU A 148 13.68 7.71 0.30
N ILE A 149 13.93 9.00 0.47
CA ILE A 149 15.25 9.54 0.80
C ILE A 149 15.74 8.99 2.14
N ILE A 150 14.87 8.98 3.17
CA ILE A 150 15.21 8.48 4.51
C ILE A 150 15.47 6.97 4.51
N SER A 151 14.83 6.22 3.61
CA SER A 151 14.99 4.76 3.54
C SER A 151 16.39 4.31 3.07
N PHE A 152 17.20 5.22 2.52
CA PHE A 152 18.57 4.93 2.08
C PHE A 152 19.59 5.33 3.17
N PRO A 153 20.03 4.40 4.05
CA PRO A 153 20.88 4.74 5.20
C PRO A 153 22.26 5.28 4.82
N ASN A 154 22.71 5.04 3.59
CA ASN A 154 24.00 5.49 3.08
C ASN A 154 23.89 6.76 2.20
N LEU A 155 22.71 7.30 2.02
CA LEU A 155 22.50 8.50 1.23
C LEU A 155 22.86 9.75 2.06
N ARG A 156 24.11 10.19 1.97
CA ARG A 156 24.60 11.40 2.65
C ARG A 156 24.44 12.62 1.74
N ILE A 157 23.28 13.21 1.75
CA ILE A 157 23.01 14.47 1.04
C ILE A 157 23.34 15.63 1.97
N GLN A 158 24.46 16.31 1.72
CA GLN A 158 24.98 17.40 2.59
C GLN A 158 24.76 18.79 1.98
N SER A 159 24.15 18.89 0.79
CA SER A 159 23.89 20.16 0.14
C SER A 159 22.69 20.09 -0.80
N VAL A 160 22.09 21.25 -1.07
CA VAL A 160 21.00 21.39 -2.07
C VAL A 160 21.47 20.93 -3.46
N LYS A 161 22.73 21.20 -3.83
CA LYS A 161 23.32 20.75 -5.09
C LYS A 161 23.39 19.22 -5.19
N ALA A 162 23.78 18.55 -4.10
CA ALA A 162 23.84 17.09 -4.03
C ALA A 162 22.41 16.47 -4.09
N MET A 163 21.44 17.07 -3.42
CA MET A 163 20.03 16.67 -3.51
C MET A 163 19.52 16.78 -4.94
N ARG A 164 19.74 17.92 -5.57
CA ARG A 164 19.31 18.15 -6.94
C ARG A 164 19.92 17.12 -7.89
N PHE A 165 21.22 16.89 -7.78
CA PHE A 165 21.94 15.88 -8.58
C PHE A 165 21.34 14.48 -8.39
N TYR A 166 21.01 14.11 -7.16
CA TYR A 166 20.38 12.83 -6.84
C TYR A 166 18.99 12.70 -7.49
N LEU A 167 18.16 13.71 -7.35
CA LEU A 167 16.81 13.74 -7.92
C LEU A 167 16.84 13.66 -9.46
N GLU A 168 17.73 14.42 -10.12
CA GLU A 168 17.84 14.48 -11.57
C GLU A 168 18.47 13.22 -12.18
N ASN A 169 19.53 12.68 -11.57
CA ASN A 169 20.35 11.65 -12.20
C ASN A 169 20.06 10.22 -11.71
N TYR A 170 19.66 10.06 -10.45
CA TYR A 170 19.35 8.76 -9.90
C TYR A 170 17.85 8.46 -9.93
N LEU A 171 17.02 9.36 -9.45
CA LEU A 171 15.57 9.19 -9.47
C LEU A 171 14.93 9.62 -10.80
N LYS A 172 15.67 10.35 -11.65
CA LYS A 172 15.17 10.87 -12.96
C LYS A 172 13.82 11.55 -12.81
N THR A 173 13.67 12.32 -11.74
CA THR A 173 12.40 12.93 -11.36
C THR A 173 11.95 14.00 -12.37
N ASP A 174 10.64 14.10 -12.58
CA ASP A 174 10.07 15.22 -13.32
C ASP A 174 10.17 16.50 -12.48
N TRP A 175 11.04 17.42 -12.92
CA TRP A 175 11.32 18.67 -12.22
C TRP A 175 10.13 19.62 -12.16
N ASN A 176 9.23 19.57 -13.14
CA ASN A 176 8.00 20.37 -13.13
C ASN A 176 7.08 19.95 -11.98
N ILE A 177 7.03 18.66 -11.66
CA ILE A 177 6.23 18.15 -10.53
C ILE A 177 6.89 18.56 -9.22
N ILE A 178 8.22 18.38 -9.10
CA ILE A 178 8.96 18.70 -7.85
C ILE A 178 8.88 20.20 -7.53
N SER A 179 9.02 21.08 -8.51
CA SER A 179 8.98 22.53 -8.29
C SER A 179 7.63 23.05 -7.76
N ASN A 180 6.56 22.29 -7.97
CA ASN A 180 5.22 22.61 -7.51
C ASN A 180 4.82 21.90 -6.20
N MET A 181 5.73 21.13 -5.59
CA MET A 181 5.48 20.45 -4.31
C MET A 181 5.40 21.45 -3.14
N ASP A 182 4.52 21.16 -2.20
CA ASP A 182 4.44 21.93 -0.96
C ASP A 182 5.63 21.61 -0.04
N THR A 183 6.51 22.60 0.13
CA THR A 183 7.70 22.49 0.97
C THR A 183 7.41 22.57 2.48
N SER A 184 6.22 23.00 2.88
CA SER A 184 5.83 23.12 4.31
C SER A 184 5.90 21.77 5.03
N ILE A 185 5.58 20.70 4.35
CA ILE A 185 5.69 19.32 4.85
C ILE A 185 7.16 18.96 5.09
N THR A 186 8.06 19.37 4.20
CA THR A 186 9.50 19.04 4.27
C THR A 186 10.15 19.68 5.51
N VAL A 187 9.74 20.87 5.91
CA VAL A 187 10.25 21.57 7.09
C VAL A 187 9.88 20.83 8.37
N SER A 188 8.70 20.22 8.44
CA SER A 188 8.26 19.44 9.60
C SER A 188 9.14 18.21 9.87
N TYR A 189 9.91 17.73 8.87
CA TYR A 189 10.79 16.57 9.00
C TYR A 189 12.21 16.90 9.50
N THR A 190 12.65 18.14 9.41
CA THR A 190 14.00 18.54 9.84
C THR A 190 14.09 18.77 11.34
N HIS A 191 12.97 18.74 12.07
CA HIS A 191 12.87 18.93 13.52
C HIS A 191 12.58 17.67 14.33
N LEU A 192 12.57 16.49 13.69
CA LEU A 192 12.40 15.16 14.31
C LEU A 192 13.73 14.37 14.28
#